data_59957d43036aad5f27e869d641241195
#
_entry.id   59957d43036aad5f27e869d641241195
#
_cell.length_a   1.000
_cell.length_b   1.000
_cell.length_c   1.000
_cell.angle_alpha   90.00
_cell.angle_beta   90.00
_cell.angle_gamma   90.00
#
_symmetry.space_group_name_H-M   'P 1'
#
loop_
_entity.id
_entity.type
_entity.pdbx_description
1 polymer ?
#
loop_
_entity_poly.entity_id
_entity_poly.type
_entity_poly.pdbx_seq_one_letter_code
_entity_poly.pdbx_strand_id
1 'polypeptide(L)'
;MATTPKVDPAMSIVDCHVHFIDADQFRYPIFPERSTGFEALVGDYSALPRRYLPADYLADAAGLHIDGTVCAEFMSSTPFEELRWAQSLADASGQPSGTIACVDFRDPDVEHTIEAYRALGRVRAVRQHLAWHPTSDLLRFAQAPDLLDDVDWRRGLASLRIHDLACEIEIFATQLADLTRVARNFPDLRFILPMMGWPIDLTEQGFRAWRSDMAGLARCENVAVKIFGAECIFGLNWTVPQIRPWVLTDDRAIRADALHVCKPHADRCTLASHARRLQSLRGDR
;
A
#
# COMPACT_ATOMS: atom_id res chain seq x y z
N MET A 1 1.39 -14.53 -31.28
CA MET A 1 2.12 -13.76 -30.25
C MET A 1 1.33 -12.50 -30.02
N ALA A 2 0.66 -12.36 -28.88
CA ALA A 2 -0.04 -11.13 -28.53
C ALA A 2 1.03 -10.04 -28.30
N THR A 3 0.95 -8.94 -29.01
CA THR A 3 1.82 -7.78 -28.82
C THR A 3 1.51 -7.18 -27.45
N THR A 4 2.49 -7.16 -26.57
CA THR A 4 2.36 -6.45 -25.28
C THR A 4 2.01 -4.99 -25.58
N PRO A 5 0.90 -4.44 -25.07
CA PRO A 5 0.55 -3.05 -25.30
C PRO A 5 1.68 -2.16 -24.78
N LYS A 6 2.08 -1.17 -25.59
CA LYS A 6 3.07 -0.17 -25.17
C LYS A 6 2.38 0.86 -24.28
N VAL A 7 2.99 1.19 -23.14
CA VAL A 7 2.58 2.37 -22.36
C VAL A 7 2.82 3.60 -23.23
N ASP A 8 1.83 4.50 -23.29
CA ASP A 8 2.02 5.80 -23.90
C ASP A 8 3.15 6.54 -23.16
N PRO A 9 4.27 6.88 -23.81
CA PRO A 9 5.37 7.57 -23.13
C PRO A 9 4.99 8.99 -22.67
N ALA A 10 3.88 9.55 -23.18
CA ALA A 10 3.35 10.84 -22.72
C ALA A 10 2.45 10.72 -21.48
N MET A 11 2.13 9.48 -21.03
CA MET A 11 1.33 9.28 -19.82
C MET A 11 2.13 9.67 -18.59
N SER A 12 1.67 10.67 -17.86
CA SER A 12 2.15 11.04 -16.53
C SER A 12 1.77 9.98 -15.50
N ILE A 13 2.74 9.53 -14.71
CA ILE A 13 2.57 8.48 -13.70
C ILE A 13 3.02 9.03 -12.34
N VAL A 14 2.12 8.93 -11.35
CA VAL A 14 2.49 9.03 -9.94
C VAL A 14 2.46 7.63 -9.35
N ASP A 15 3.63 7.14 -8.90
CA ASP A 15 3.69 5.87 -8.19
C ASP A 15 3.36 6.10 -6.72
N CYS A 16 2.21 5.63 -6.30
CA CYS A 16 1.65 5.91 -4.98
C CYS A 16 2.11 4.93 -3.88
N HIS A 17 3.05 4.01 -4.18
CA HIS A 17 3.60 3.09 -3.17
C HIS A 17 4.97 2.55 -3.58
N VAL A 18 6.02 3.20 -3.12
CA VAL A 18 7.39 2.72 -3.22
C VAL A 18 8.00 2.58 -1.83
N HIS A 19 9.06 1.79 -1.70
CA HIS A 19 9.92 1.78 -0.53
C HIS A 19 11.34 2.15 -0.96
N PHE A 20 11.90 3.20 -0.37
CA PHE A 20 13.33 3.43 -0.43
C PHE A 20 13.95 2.77 0.80
N ILE A 21 15.04 2.05 0.60
CA ILE A 21 15.65 1.19 1.59
C ILE A 21 17.14 1.48 1.66
N ASP A 22 17.69 1.58 2.86
CA ASP A 22 19.13 1.55 3.11
C ASP A 22 19.40 0.77 4.40
N ALA A 23 19.63 -0.54 4.27
CA ALA A 23 19.86 -1.44 5.41
C ALA A 23 21.26 -1.27 6.04
N ASP A 24 22.10 -0.42 5.50
CA ASP A 24 23.36 -0.01 6.14
C ASP A 24 23.15 1.15 7.12
N GLN A 25 22.08 1.95 6.90
CA GLN A 25 21.71 3.06 7.80
C GLN A 25 20.62 2.67 8.78
N PHE A 26 19.65 1.84 8.37
CA PHE A 26 18.48 1.50 9.16
C PHE A 26 18.38 -0.01 9.40
N ARG A 27 17.92 -0.36 10.58
CA ARG A 27 17.62 -1.75 10.91
C ARG A 27 16.18 -2.07 10.53
N TYR A 28 16.02 -2.95 9.54
CA TYR A 28 14.75 -3.53 9.17
C TYR A 28 14.66 -4.97 9.69
N PRO A 29 13.64 -5.34 10.46
CA PRO A 29 13.55 -6.66 11.09
C PRO A 29 13.62 -7.85 10.14
N ILE A 30 13.30 -7.61 8.87
CA ILE A 30 13.26 -8.66 7.82
C ILE A 30 14.64 -8.99 7.22
N PHE A 31 15.68 -8.16 7.44
CA PHE A 31 16.99 -8.35 6.80
C PHE A 31 18.05 -9.11 7.62
N PRO A 32 18.15 -9.02 8.95
CA PRO A 32 19.16 -9.75 9.69
C PRO A 32 18.94 -11.26 9.62
N GLU A 33 17.66 -11.66 9.69
CA GLU A 33 17.21 -13.05 9.55
C GLU A 33 15.91 -13.04 8.75
N ARG A 34 15.66 -14.14 8.02
CA ARG A 34 14.39 -14.25 7.27
C ARG A 34 13.22 -14.31 8.25
N SER A 35 12.29 -13.39 8.07
CA SER A 35 11.03 -13.40 8.81
C SER A 35 10.05 -14.38 8.17
N THR A 36 9.70 -15.45 8.89
CA THR A 36 8.72 -16.44 8.43
C THR A 36 7.34 -15.83 8.21
N GLY A 37 6.93 -14.87 9.04
CA GLY A 37 5.66 -14.16 8.88
C GLY A 37 5.67 -13.28 7.64
N PHE A 38 6.75 -12.52 7.40
CA PHE A 38 6.86 -11.70 6.20
C PHE A 38 6.95 -12.56 4.94
N GLU A 39 7.69 -13.68 4.97
CA GLU A 39 7.74 -14.63 3.86
C GLU A 39 6.38 -15.29 3.58
N ALA A 40 5.63 -15.64 4.62
CA ALA A 40 4.27 -16.16 4.47
C ALA A 40 3.32 -15.13 3.83
N LEU A 41 3.61 -13.82 4.03
CA LEU A 41 2.80 -12.73 3.51
C LEU A 41 3.13 -12.39 2.05
N VAL A 42 4.42 -12.22 1.72
CA VAL A 42 4.87 -11.69 0.42
C VAL A 42 5.50 -12.74 -0.50
N GLY A 43 5.71 -13.96 -0.01
CA GLY A 43 6.44 -15.00 -0.71
C GLY A 43 7.96 -14.89 -0.52
N ASP A 44 8.74 -15.57 -1.36
CA ASP A 44 10.19 -15.51 -1.31
C ASP A 44 10.70 -14.10 -1.65
N TYR A 45 11.27 -13.42 -0.66
CA TYR A 45 11.82 -12.07 -0.78
C TYR A 45 13.36 -12.05 -0.76
N SER A 46 14.01 -13.18 -1.07
CA SER A 46 15.49 -13.27 -1.09
C SER A 46 16.14 -12.30 -2.08
N ALA A 47 15.41 -11.92 -3.12
CA ALA A 47 15.85 -10.95 -4.14
C ALA A 47 15.63 -9.48 -3.74
N LEU A 48 15.00 -9.21 -2.58
CA LEU A 48 14.76 -7.84 -2.13
C LEU A 48 16.10 -7.14 -1.86
N PRO A 49 16.38 -6.00 -2.50
CA PRO A 49 17.63 -5.30 -2.32
C PRO A 49 17.75 -4.73 -0.91
N ARG A 50 18.93 -4.84 -0.31
CA ARG A 50 19.23 -4.23 1.00
C ARG A 50 19.37 -2.70 0.91
N ARG A 51 19.61 -2.18 -0.30
CA ARG A 51 19.69 -0.76 -0.63
C ARG A 51 18.97 -0.50 -1.94
N TYR A 52 18.00 0.43 -1.91
CA TYR A 52 17.23 0.85 -3.08
C TYR A 52 16.83 2.31 -2.92
N LEU A 53 17.34 3.16 -3.78
CA LEU A 53 17.23 4.61 -3.69
C LEU A 53 16.46 5.19 -4.89
N PRO A 54 16.13 6.49 -4.87
CA PRO A 54 15.47 7.14 -6.01
C PRO A 54 16.17 6.94 -7.36
N ALA A 55 17.51 6.90 -7.39
CA ALA A 55 18.25 6.65 -8.63
C ALA A 55 18.04 5.24 -9.17
N ASP A 56 17.99 4.22 -8.29
CA ASP A 56 17.74 2.83 -8.66
C ASP A 56 16.30 2.69 -9.20
N TYR A 57 15.35 3.32 -8.50
CA TYR A 57 13.96 3.35 -8.94
C TYR A 57 13.78 3.99 -10.32
N LEU A 58 14.40 5.15 -10.56
CA LEU A 58 14.31 5.83 -11.85
C LEU A 58 15.00 5.03 -12.98
N ALA A 59 16.06 4.30 -12.67
CA ALA A 59 16.70 3.38 -13.62
C ALA A 59 15.76 2.22 -13.98
N ASP A 60 15.07 1.63 -13.00
CA ASP A 60 14.09 0.57 -13.23
C ASP A 60 12.84 1.07 -13.98
N ALA A 61 12.47 2.34 -13.77
CA ALA A 61 11.36 3.00 -14.44
C ALA A 61 11.74 3.62 -15.80
N ALA A 62 12.94 3.33 -16.32
CA ALA A 62 13.40 3.94 -17.57
C ALA A 62 12.42 3.76 -18.73
N GLY A 63 12.12 4.86 -19.41
CA GLY A 63 11.12 4.92 -20.50
C GLY A 63 9.67 5.17 -20.04
N LEU A 64 9.45 5.41 -18.75
CA LEU A 64 8.18 5.91 -18.20
C LEU A 64 8.34 7.36 -17.76
N HIS A 65 7.28 8.15 -17.89
CA HIS A 65 7.23 9.50 -17.37
C HIS A 65 6.71 9.47 -15.93
N ILE A 66 7.64 9.46 -14.97
CA ILE A 66 7.32 9.46 -13.54
C ILE A 66 7.32 10.90 -13.04
N ASP A 67 6.14 11.42 -12.72
CA ASP A 67 5.96 12.76 -12.16
C ASP A 67 6.20 12.80 -10.65
N GLY A 68 5.99 11.68 -9.97
CA GLY A 68 6.20 11.61 -8.54
C GLY A 68 6.11 10.19 -7.98
N THR A 69 6.66 10.04 -6.77
CA THR A 69 6.53 8.81 -5.99
C THR A 69 6.03 9.12 -4.57
N VAL A 70 5.30 8.19 -3.98
CA VAL A 70 4.94 8.22 -2.56
C VAL A 70 5.67 7.08 -1.86
N CYS A 71 6.62 7.44 -0.99
CA CYS A 71 7.39 6.46 -0.23
C CYS A 71 6.64 6.10 1.06
N ALA A 72 6.26 4.83 1.19
CA ALA A 72 5.81 4.29 2.47
C ALA A 72 7.02 3.85 3.31
N GLU A 73 6.95 4.05 4.63
CA GLU A 73 7.95 3.52 5.55
C GLU A 73 8.08 1.99 5.38
N PHE A 74 9.22 1.42 5.75
CA PHE A 74 9.48 -0.01 5.53
C PHE A 74 9.77 -0.77 6.84
N MET A 75 8.94 -0.52 7.85
CA MET A 75 9.03 -1.20 9.17
C MET A 75 10.39 -1.05 9.83
N SER A 76 11.06 0.08 9.65
CA SER A 76 12.31 0.39 10.33
C SER A 76 12.12 0.41 11.85
N SER A 77 13.14 -0.03 12.59
CA SER A 77 13.15 0.11 14.06
C SER A 77 13.25 1.57 14.54
N THR A 78 13.50 2.51 13.62
CA THR A 78 13.56 3.96 13.86
C THR A 78 12.74 4.70 12.79
N PRO A 79 11.39 4.61 12.82
CA PRO A 79 10.55 5.08 11.74
C PRO A 79 10.62 6.61 11.52
N PHE A 80 10.82 7.40 12.57
CA PHE A 80 10.95 8.85 12.43
C PHE A 80 12.23 9.24 11.68
N GLU A 81 13.36 8.60 11.99
CA GLU A 81 14.63 8.81 11.34
C GLU A 81 14.61 8.35 9.88
N GLU A 82 13.94 7.22 9.60
CA GLU A 82 13.73 6.75 8.23
C GLU A 82 12.95 7.76 7.40
N LEU A 83 11.87 8.33 7.93
CA LEU A 83 11.10 9.36 7.23
C LEU A 83 11.87 10.67 7.05
N ARG A 84 12.66 11.07 8.05
CA ARG A 84 13.56 12.24 7.93
C ARG A 84 14.62 12.02 6.84
N TRP A 85 15.14 10.79 6.75
CA TRP A 85 16.03 10.40 5.67
C TRP A 85 15.31 10.43 4.30
N ALA A 86 14.10 9.88 4.18
CA ALA A 86 13.31 9.98 2.96
C ALA A 86 13.04 11.44 2.55
N GLN A 87 12.83 12.34 3.51
CA GLN A 87 12.78 13.79 3.27
C GLN A 87 14.08 14.29 2.66
N SER A 88 15.25 13.90 3.18
CA SER A 88 16.56 14.30 2.65
C SER A 88 16.82 13.78 1.23
N LEU A 89 16.34 12.57 0.91
CA LEU A 89 16.38 12.05 -0.47
C LEU A 89 15.54 12.93 -1.40
N ALA A 90 14.37 13.33 -0.95
CA ALA A 90 13.48 14.20 -1.71
C ALA A 90 14.08 15.59 -1.95
N ASP A 91 14.76 16.16 -0.96
CA ASP A 91 15.42 17.46 -1.08
C ASP A 91 16.60 17.40 -2.06
N ALA A 92 17.28 16.25 -2.14
CA ALA A 92 18.42 16.03 -3.03
C ALA A 92 18.02 15.64 -4.48
N SER A 93 16.94 14.88 -4.67
CA SER A 93 16.58 14.26 -5.95
C SER A 93 15.20 14.65 -6.50
N GLY A 94 14.37 15.36 -5.71
CA GLY A 94 12.96 15.60 -6.01
C GLY A 94 12.04 14.43 -5.65
N GLN A 95 12.58 13.25 -5.29
CA GLN A 95 11.84 12.06 -4.94
C GLN A 95 12.20 11.55 -3.54
N PRO A 96 11.20 11.13 -2.73
CA PRO A 96 9.76 11.01 -3.02
C PRO A 96 9.02 12.36 -2.97
N SER A 97 7.90 12.46 -3.69
CA SER A 97 7.01 13.63 -3.64
C SER A 97 6.18 13.69 -2.35
N GLY A 98 5.94 12.55 -1.74
CA GLY A 98 5.25 12.41 -0.46
C GLY A 98 5.68 11.15 0.28
N THR A 99 5.38 11.08 1.58
CA THR A 99 5.67 9.92 2.41
C THR A 99 4.44 9.47 3.20
N ILE A 100 4.43 8.19 3.59
CA ILE A 100 3.45 7.56 4.47
C ILE A 100 4.19 7.07 5.70
N ALA A 101 3.82 7.58 6.87
CA ALA A 101 4.40 7.22 8.15
C ALA A 101 3.65 6.04 8.81
N CYS A 102 4.31 5.30 9.70
CA CYS A 102 3.66 4.29 10.53
C CYS A 102 3.32 4.86 11.90
N VAL A 103 2.13 4.55 12.40
CA VAL A 103 1.71 4.86 13.77
C VAL A 103 1.00 3.68 14.40
N ASP A 104 0.99 3.60 15.73
CA ASP A 104 0.00 2.84 16.48
C ASP A 104 -1.05 3.82 17.02
N PHE A 105 -2.28 3.76 16.50
CA PHE A 105 -3.36 4.64 16.95
C PHE A 105 -3.78 4.40 18.40
N ARG A 106 -3.39 3.29 19.02
CA ARG A 106 -3.62 3.05 20.45
C ARG A 106 -2.60 3.72 21.36
N ASP A 107 -1.48 4.20 20.79
CA ASP A 107 -0.50 4.95 21.56
C ASP A 107 -1.17 6.19 22.19
N PRO A 108 -1.08 6.37 23.53
CA PRO A 108 -1.58 7.59 24.16
C PRO A 108 -0.99 8.89 23.59
N ASP A 109 0.25 8.83 23.11
CA ASP A 109 1.01 9.97 22.57
C ASP A 109 0.94 10.06 21.03
N VAL A 110 0.02 9.32 20.37
CA VAL A 110 -0.08 9.26 18.90
C VAL A 110 -0.26 10.63 18.25
N GLU A 111 -1.00 11.55 18.89
CA GLU A 111 -1.20 12.90 18.38
C GLU A 111 0.13 13.67 18.29
N HIS A 112 0.95 13.60 19.32
CA HIS A 112 2.31 14.20 19.31
C HIS A 112 3.21 13.57 18.23
N THR A 113 3.12 12.24 18.05
CA THR A 113 3.82 11.54 16.98
C THR A 113 3.39 12.02 15.58
N ILE A 114 2.09 12.21 15.37
CA ILE A 114 1.54 12.71 14.11
C ILE A 114 1.97 14.15 13.85
N GLU A 115 2.00 15.02 14.90
CA GLU A 115 2.53 16.39 14.80
C GLU A 115 3.99 16.39 14.36
N ALA A 116 4.83 15.54 14.97
CA ALA A 116 6.23 15.42 14.62
C ALA A 116 6.41 14.96 13.14
N TYR A 117 5.62 14.03 12.67
CA TYR A 117 5.62 13.62 11.27
C TYR A 117 5.17 14.73 10.32
N ARG A 118 4.14 15.48 10.70
CA ARG A 118 3.68 16.64 9.91
C ARG A 118 4.76 17.70 9.75
N ALA A 119 5.59 17.90 10.77
CA ALA A 119 6.69 18.86 10.75
C ALA A 119 7.76 18.53 9.69
N LEU A 120 7.86 17.28 9.23
CA LEU A 120 8.72 16.88 8.12
C LEU A 120 8.26 17.43 6.75
N GLY A 121 7.02 17.87 6.62
CA GLY A 121 6.52 18.61 5.45
C GLY A 121 6.09 17.75 4.27
N ARG A 122 6.59 16.50 4.11
CA ARG A 122 6.22 15.60 3.00
C ARG A 122 5.31 14.45 3.40
N VAL A 123 5.00 14.25 4.67
CA VAL A 123 4.04 13.25 5.13
C VAL A 123 2.64 13.62 4.62
N ARG A 124 1.98 12.69 3.96
CA ARG A 124 0.63 12.84 3.37
C ARG A 124 -0.38 11.88 3.95
N ALA A 125 0.11 10.80 4.53
CA ALA A 125 -0.71 9.81 5.20
C ALA A 125 0.06 9.18 6.36
N VAL A 126 -0.69 8.61 7.28
CA VAL A 126 -0.16 7.68 8.26
C VAL A 126 -0.80 6.31 8.03
N ARG A 127 -0.09 5.22 8.36
CA ARG A 127 -0.59 3.87 8.21
C ARG A 127 -0.45 3.06 9.47
N GLN A 128 -1.30 2.04 9.57
CA GLN A 128 -1.13 0.97 10.54
C GLN A 128 -1.41 -0.38 9.89
N HIS A 129 -0.56 -1.37 10.20
CA HIS A 129 -0.72 -2.75 9.79
C HIS A 129 -1.71 -3.45 10.73
N LEU A 130 -2.93 -3.67 10.27
CA LEU A 130 -4.01 -4.28 11.06
C LEU A 130 -4.45 -5.63 10.49
N ALA A 131 -3.70 -6.18 9.54
CA ALA A 131 -4.01 -7.45 8.92
C ALA A 131 -4.01 -8.59 9.95
N TRP A 132 -5.13 -9.29 10.04
CA TRP A 132 -5.34 -10.40 10.95
C TRP A 132 -5.98 -11.59 10.23
N HIS A 133 -5.21 -12.68 10.11
CA HIS A 133 -5.73 -13.91 9.52
C HIS A 133 -6.46 -14.75 10.59
N PRO A 134 -7.68 -15.24 10.33
CA PRO A 134 -8.48 -15.89 11.36
C PRO A 134 -7.87 -17.22 11.85
N THR A 135 -7.13 -17.93 11.01
CA THR A 135 -6.63 -19.28 11.31
C THR A 135 -5.10 -19.45 11.18
N SER A 136 -4.36 -18.44 10.72
CA SER A 136 -2.90 -18.49 10.57
C SER A 136 -2.23 -17.48 11.47
N ASP A 137 -1.52 -17.95 12.50
CA ASP A 137 -0.78 -17.09 13.43
C ASP A 137 0.36 -16.32 12.72
N LEU A 138 0.95 -16.91 11.67
CA LEU A 138 2.00 -16.26 10.86
C LEU A 138 1.51 -15.02 10.13
N LEU A 139 0.21 -14.91 9.89
CA LEU A 139 -0.44 -13.80 9.18
C LEU A 139 -1.26 -12.92 10.14
N ARG A 140 -0.81 -12.76 11.38
CA ARG A 140 -1.37 -11.84 12.38
C ARG A 140 -0.38 -10.72 12.64
N PHE A 141 -0.57 -9.60 11.96
CA PHE A 141 0.30 -8.43 12.08
C PHE A 141 -0.25 -7.41 13.08
N ALA A 142 -1.55 -7.44 13.31
CA ALA A 142 -2.19 -6.67 14.36
C ALA A 142 -1.98 -7.32 15.75
N GLN A 143 -2.14 -6.53 16.81
CA GLN A 143 -2.07 -7.02 18.18
C GLN A 143 -3.35 -7.76 18.63
N ALA A 144 -4.48 -7.52 17.93
CA ALA A 144 -5.78 -8.14 18.19
C ALA A 144 -6.62 -8.16 16.89
N PRO A 145 -7.61 -9.08 16.77
CA PRO A 145 -8.41 -9.22 15.56
C PRO A 145 -9.39 -8.06 15.32
N ASP A 146 -9.77 -7.34 16.36
CA ASP A 146 -10.88 -6.39 16.43
C ASP A 146 -10.43 -4.94 16.70
N LEU A 147 -9.18 -4.60 16.37
CA LEU A 147 -8.64 -3.25 16.60
C LEU A 147 -9.45 -2.15 15.92
N LEU A 148 -10.09 -2.41 14.79
CA LEU A 148 -10.98 -1.45 14.13
C LEU A 148 -12.21 -1.08 14.96
N ASP A 149 -12.56 -1.88 15.97
CA ASP A 149 -13.63 -1.62 16.93
C ASP A 149 -13.12 -1.13 18.29
N ASP A 150 -11.81 -1.14 18.51
CA ASP A 150 -11.16 -0.69 19.75
C ASP A 150 -11.37 0.82 19.98
N VAL A 151 -11.76 1.20 21.22
CA VAL A 151 -12.10 2.58 21.55
C VAL A 151 -10.88 3.50 21.58
N ASP A 152 -9.73 3.00 22.03
CA ASP A 152 -8.49 3.77 22.08
C ASP A 152 -7.92 3.95 20.69
N TRP A 153 -8.01 2.90 19.85
CA TRP A 153 -7.66 2.98 18.44
C TRP A 153 -8.48 4.06 17.71
N ARG A 154 -9.80 4.08 17.91
CA ARG A 154 -10.69 5.07 17.30
C ARG A 154 -10.46 6.47 17.82
N ARG A 155 -10.09 6.61 19.09
CA ARG A 155 -9.66 7.90 19.66
C ARG A 155 -8.42 8.43 18.95
N GLY A 156 -7.39 7.60 18.82
CA GLY A 156 -6.16 7.98 18.10
C GLY A 156 -6.40 8.27 16.63
N LEU A 157 -7.23 7.49 15.94
CA LEU A 157 -7.64 7.76 14.56
C LEU A 157 -8.29 9.15 14.43
N ALA A 158 -9.13 9.55 15.40
CA ALA A 158 -9.80 10.84 15.37
C ALA A 158 -8.84 12.04 15.38
N SER A 159 -7.62 11.88 15.89
CA SER A 159 -6.59 12.95 15.88
C SER A 159 -6.17 13.37 14.47
N LEU A 160 -6.35 12.52 13.46
CA LEU A 160 -6.06 12.87 12.07
C LEU A 160 -6.89 14.02 11.51
N ARG A 161 -8.08 14.30 12.11
CA ARG A 161 -8.98 15.35 11.66
C ARG A 161 -8.32 16.73 11.59
N ILE A 162 -7.44 17.02 12.56
CA ILE A 162 -6.79 18.32 12.67
C ILE A 162 -5.50 18.43 11.83
N HIS A 163 -5.01 17.30 11.28
CA HIS A 163 -3.72 17.25 10.59
C HIS A 163 -3.82 17.18 9.06
N ASP A 164 -5.03 17.05 8.50
CA ASP A 164 -5.27 16.89 7.05
C ASP A 164 -4.45 15.75 6.42
N LEU A 165 -4.27 14.65 7.16
CA LEU A 165 -3.59 13.45 6.71
C LEU A 165 -4.61 12.37 6.34
N ALA A 166 -4.28 11.56 5.33
CA ALA A 166 -5.02 10.34 5.05
C ALA A 166 -4.60 9.21 6.00
N CYS A 167 -5.49 8.25 6.21
CA CYS A 167 -5.22 7.03 6.96
C CYS A 167 -5.12 5.84 6.01
N GLU A 168 -3.93 5.25 5.86
CA GLU A 168 -3.77 3.99 5.14
C GLU A 168 -3.92 2.82 6.10
N ILE A 169 -4.86 1.93 5.81
CA ILE A 169 -5.19 0.78 6.67
C ILE A 169 -4.90 -0.50 5.90
N GLU A 170 -3.88 -1.22 6.34
CA GLU A 170 -3.51 -2.52 5.77
C GLU A 170 -4.22 -3.64 6.52
N ILE A 171 -5.14 -4.29 5.83
CA ILE A 171 -6.00 -5.37 6.33
C ILE A 171 -6.13 -6.48 5.30
N PHE A 172 -6.57 -7.65 5.73
CA PHE A 172 -7.04 -8.68 4.82
C PHE A 172 -8.50 -8.48 4.41
N ALA A 173 -8.88 -9.08 3.29
CA ALA A 173 -10.23 -9.00 2.73
C ALA A 173 -11.33 -9.39 3.73
N THR A 174 -11.04 -10.29 4.65
CA THR A 174 -11.97 -10.70 5.73
C THR A 174 -12.35 -9.57 6.69
N GLN A 175 -11.59 -8.44 6.68
CA GLN A 175 -11.82 -7.27 7.55
C GLN A 175 -12.44 -6.08 6.80
N LEU A 176 -12.81 -6.22 5.52
CA LEU A 176 -13.37 -5.13 4.70
C LEU A 176 -14.68 -4.58 5.23
N ALA A 177 -15.52 -5.45 5.80
CA ALA A 177 -16.77 -5.01 6.42
C ALA A 177 -16.53 -4.10 7.64
N ASP A 178 -15.47 -4.38 8.40
CA ASP A 178 -15.06 -3.60 9.55
C ASP A 178 -14.54 -2.23 9.14
N LEU A 179 -13.67 -2.19 8.11
CA LEU A 179 -13.21 -0.94 7.51
C LEU A 179 -14.38 -0.11 6.98
N THR A 180 -15.39 -0.75 6.36
CA THR A 180 -16.60 -0.04 5.89
C THR A 180 -17.33 0.64 7.03
N ARG A 181 -17.43 0.00 8.21
CA ARG A 181 -18.01 0.62 9.41
C ARG A 181 -17.18 1.80 9.90
N VAL A 182 -15.84 1.66 9.93
CA VAL A 182 -14.95 2.75 10.32
C VAL A 182 -15.10 3.94 9.36
N ALA A 183 -15.01 3.71 8.06
CA ALA A 183 -15.11 4.78 7.05
C ALA A 183 -16.44 5.57 7.17
N ARG A 184 -17.55 4.88 7.46
CA ARG A 184 -18.85 5.53 7.70
C ARG A 184 -18.92 6.33 8.99
N ASN A 185 -18.21 5.88 10.03
CA ASN A 185 -18.18 6.57 11.34
C ASN A 185 -17.23 7.79 11.33
N PHE A 186 -16.33 7.86 10.35
CA PHE A 186 -15.37 8.95 10.16
C PHE A 186 -15.46 9.51 8.73
N PRO A 187 -16.62 10.08 8.33
CA PRO A 187 -16.83 10.52 6.95
C PRO A 187 -15.94 11.71 6.53
N ASP A 188 -15.40 12.40 7.48
CA ASP A 188 -14.47 13.53 7.34
C ASP A 188 -13.00 13.12 7.23
N LEU A 189 -12.66 11.85 7.49
CA LEU A 189 -11.32 11.31 7.26
C LEU A 189 -11.21 10.65 5.88
N ARG A 190 -10.03 10.75 5.27
CA ARG A 190 -9.70 10.05 4.02
C ARG A 190 -9.00 8.74 4.37
N PHE A 191 -9.52 7.65 3.83
CA PHE A 191 -8.93 6.32 3.99
C PHE A 191 -8.29 5.84 2.71
N ILE A 192 -7.20 5.08 2.84
CA ILE A 192 -6.52 4.40 1.76
C ILE A 192 -6.48 2.93 2.09
N LEU A 193 -7.02 2.10 1.20
CA LEU A 193 -6.95 0.65 1.29
C LEU A 193 -5.86 0.14 0.34
N PRO A 194 -4.70 -0.35 0.83
CA PRO A 194 -3.66 -0.92 -0.01
C PRO A 194 -4.03 -2.31 -0.52
N MET A 195 -3.37 -2.73 -1.62
CA MET A 195 -3.41 -4.09 -2.17
C MET A 195 -4.82 -4.64 -2.41
N MET A 196 -5.79 -3.78 -2.77
CA MET A 196 -7.19 -4.19 -2.96
C MET A 196 -7.82 -4.87 -1.72
N GLY A 197 -7.36 -4.50 -0.50
CA GLY A 197 -7.76 -5.16 0.74
C GLY A 197 -7.22 -6.58 0.89
N TRP A 198 -6.09 -6.86 0.25
CA TRP A 198 -5.35 -8.13 0.31
C TRP A 198 -6.24 -9.39 0.32
N PRO A 199 -6.78 -9.80 -0.81
CA PRO A 199 -7.52 -11.06 -0.92
C PRO A 199 -6.63 -12.24 -0.56
N ILE A 200 -7.03 -13.04 0.42
CA ILE A 200 -6.31 -14.23 0.88
C ILE A 200 -6.96 -15.54 0.42
N ASP A 201 -8.22 -15.49 -0.01
CA ASP A 201 -8.93 -16.61 -0.64
C ASP A 201 -9.17 -16.30 -2.12
N LEU A 202 -8.36 -16.91 -2.98
CA LEU A 202 -8.43 -16.73 -4.44
C LEU A 202 -9.38 -17.72 -5.13
N THR A 203 -10.16 -18.49 -4.37
CA THR A 203 -11.23 -19.34 -4.95
C THR A 203 -12.36 -18.48 -5.50
N GLU A 204 -13.23 -19.08 -6.31
CA GLU A 204 -14.43 -18.40 -6.81
C GLU A 204 -15.35 -17.92 -5.68
N GLN A 205 -15.42 -18.66 -4.58
CA GLN A 205 -16.19 -18.27 -3.40
C GLN A 205 -15.53 -17.05 -2.71
N GLY A 206 -14.21 -17.07 -2.51
CA GLY A 206 -13.44 -15.96 -1.95
C GLY A 206 -13.56 -14.71 -2.80
N PHE A 207 -13.47 -14.85 -4.12
CA PHE A 207 -13.68 -13.72 -5.04
C PHE A 207 -15.08 -13.11 -4.91
N ARG A 208 -16.14 -13.94 -4.82
CA ARG A 208 -17.50 -13.43 -4.62
C ARG A 208 -17.68 -12.70 -3.30
N ALA A 209 -17.12 -13.23 -2.22
CA ALA A 209 -17.15 -12.60 -0.90
C ALA A 209 -16.42 -11.24 -0.91
N TRP A 210 -15.17 -11.22 -1.37
CA TRP A 210 -14.38 -10.01 -1.50
C TRP A 210 -15.10 -8.94 -2.36
N ARG A 211 -15.63 -9.33 -3.52
CA ARG A 211 -16.38 -8.43 -4.41
C ARG A 211 -17.61 -7.82 -3.73
N SER A 212 -18.32 -8.60 -2.93
CA SER A 212 -19.47 -8.12 -2.16
C SER A 212 -19.07 -7.06 -1.14
N ASP A 213 -17.98 -7.31 -0.40
CA ASP A 213 -17.48 -6.39 0.62
C ASP A 213 -16.87 -5.12 0.02
N MET A 214 -16.13 -5.26 -1.09
CA MET A 214 -15.63 -4.12 -1.87
C MET A 214 -16.78 -3.24 -2.40
N ALA A 215 -17.87 -3.83 -2.88
CA ALA A 215 -19.05 -3.08 -3.27
C ALA A 215 -19.73 -2.36 -2.08
N GLY A 216 -19.58 -2.91 -0.86
CA GLY A 216 -19.98 -2.24 0.39
C GLY A 216 -19.13 -1.01 0.69
N LEU A 217 -17.80 -1.17 0.58
CA LEU A 217 -16.80 -0.13 0.82
C LEU A 217 -16.88 1.01 -0.23
N ALA A 218 -17.14 0.66 -1.49
CA ALA A 218 -17.27 1.62 -2.60
C ALA A 218 -18.37 2.67 -2.41
N ARG A 219 -19.30 2.45 -1.47
CA ARG A 219 -20.32 3.45 -1.09
C ARG A 219 -19.78 4.51 -0.11
N CYS A 220 -18.53 4.34 0.36
CA CYS A 220 -17.84 5.31 1.21
C CYS A 220 -16.99 6.22 0.31
N GLU A 221 -17.46 7.47 0.08
CA GLU A 221 -16.77 8.42 -0.82
C GLU A 221 -15.40 8.86 -0.32
N ASN A 222 -15.12 8.61 0.96
CA ASN A 222 -13.88 8.94 1.64
C ASN A 222 -12.84 7.81 1.60
N VAL A 223 -13.01 6.77 0.76
CA VAL A 223 -12.08 5.65 0.63
C VAL A 223 -11.48 5.62 -0.78
N ALA A 224 -10.17 5.56 -0.85
CA ALA A 224 -9.40 5.28 -2.05
C ALA A 224 -8.75 3.88 -1.96
N VAL A 225 -8.55 3.22 -3.10
CA VAL A 225 -7.92 1.90 -3.17
C VAL A 225 -6.65 1.97 -3.99
N LYS A 226 -5.57 1.39 -3.46
CA LYS A 226 -4.32 1.19 -4.19
C LYS A 226 -4.27 -0.22 -4.80
N ILE A 227 -3.96 -0.29 -6.09
CA ILE A 227 -3.76 -1.56 -6.81
C ILE A 227 -2.26 -1.78 -6.98
N PHE A 228 -1.69 -2.60 -6.13
CA PHE A 228 -0.29 -3.06 -6.19
C PHE A 228 -0.16 -4.41 -5.49
N GLY A 229 1.03 -5.02 -5.48
CA GLY A 229 1.30 -6.27 -4.77
C GLY A 229 0.65 -7.49 -5.42
N ALA A 230 0.44 -7.46 -6.74
CA ALA A 230 -0.13 -8.60 -7.46
C ALA A 230 0.69 -9.88 -7.25
N GLU A 231 2.01 -9.76 -7.18
CA GLU A 231 2.93 -10.85 -6.90
C GLU A 231 2.77 -11.42 -5.49
N CYS A 232 2.45 -10.59 -4.50
CA CYS A 232 2.20 -11.04 -3.14
C CYS A 232 0.84 -11.76 -3.01
N ILE A 233 -0.14 -11.34 -3.83
CA ILE A 233 -1.49 -11.91 -3.80
C ILE A 233 -1.60 -13.15 -4.69
N PHE A 234 -1.11 -13.09 -5.93
CA PHE A 234 -1.30 -14.11 -6.96
C PHE A 234 -0.05 -14.95 -7.24
N GLY A 235 1.07 -14.68 -6.52
CA GLY A 235 2.37 -15.29 -6.75
C GLY A 235 3.14 -14.67 -7.91
N LEU A 236 4.45 -14.93 -7.99
CA LEU A 236 5.38 -14.29 -8.96
C LEU A 236 4.99 -14.53 -10.44
N ASN A 237 4.33 -15.64 -10.73
CA ASN A 237 3.94 -16.03 -12.09
C ASN A 237 2.52 -15.59 -12.47
N TRP A 238 1.98 -14.57 -11.80
CA TRP A 238 0.63 -14.11 -12.10
C TRP A 238 0.45 -13.66 -13.55
N THR A 239 -0.76 -13.80 -14.07
CA THR A 239 -1.12 -13.45 -15.43
C THR A 239 -2.23 -12.40 -15.46
N VAL A 240 -2.30 -11.63 -16.56
CA VAL A 240 -3.36 -10.64 -16.77
C VAL A 240 -4.77 -11.25 -16.63
N PRO A 241 -5.09 -12.43 -17.18
CA PRO A 241 -6.39 -13.05 -16.98
C PRO A 241 -6.73 -13.36 -15.52
N GLN A 242 -5.74 -13.71 -14.67
CA GLN A 242 -5.98 -13.98 -13.25
C GLN A 242 -6.36 -12.72 -12.48
N ILE A 243 -5.63 -11.62 -12.68
CA ILE A 243 -5.84 -10.38 -11.92
C ILE A 243 -6.99 -9.53 -12.48
N ARG A 244 -7.29 -9.63 -13.78
CA ARG A 244 -8.28 -8.81 -14.48
C ARG A 244 -9.64 -8.73 -13.78
N PRO A 245 -10.27 -9.84 -13.32
CA PRO A 245 -11.55 -9.76 -12.63
C PRO A 245 -11.51 -8.91 -11.35
N TRP A 246 -10.42 -8.99 -10.59
CA TRP A 246 -10.22 -8.25 -9.35
C TRP A 246 -10.08 -6.75 -9.63
N VAL A 247 -9.18 -6.38 -10.54
CA VAL A 247 -8.96 -4.96 -10.91
C VAL A 247 -10.21 -4.32 -11.52
N LEU A 248 -10.91 -5.02 -12.43
CA LEU A 248 -12.11 -4.45 -13.08
C LEU A 248 -13.32 -4.40 -12.14
N THR A 249 -13.34 -5.19 -11.09
CA THR A 249 -14.39 -5.07 -10.05
C THR A 249 -14.18 -3.80 -9.26
N ASP A 250 -12.93 -3.49 -8.90
CA ASP A 250 -12.57 -2.24 -8.23
C ASP A 250 -12.88 -1.01 -9.09
N ASP A 251 -12.52 -1.03 -10.38
CA ASP A 251 -12.78 0.08 -11.31
C ASP A 251 -14.29 0.38 -11.48
N ARG A 252 -15.15 -0.61 -11.23
CA ARG A 252 -16.62 -0.45 -11.27
C ARG A 252 -17.26 -0.16 -9.92
N ALA A 253 -16.65 -0.68 -8.86
CA ALA A 253 -17.16 -0.55 -7.50
C ALA A 253 -16.66 0.74 -6.84
N ILE A 254 -15.42 1.12 -7.12
CA ILE A 254 -14.77 2.32 -6.60
C ILE A 254 -14.58 3.30 -7.76
N ARG A 255 -14.82 4.57 -7.50
CA ARG A 255 -14.68 5.63 -8.53
C ARG A 255 -13.28 5.58 -9.13
N ALA A 256 -13.20 5.75 -10.46
CA ALA A 256 -11.92 5.68 -11.19
C ALA A 256 -10.89 6.72 -10.71
N ASP A 257 -11.35 7.85 -10.16
CA ASP A 257 -10.52 8.89 -9.54
C ASP A 257 -10.00 8.52 -8.13
N ALA A 258 -10.57 7.49 -7.50
CA ALA A 258 -10.11 6.94 -6.23
C ALA A 258 -9.18 5.72 -6.40
N LEU A 259 -8.87 5.34 -7.63
CA LEU A 259 -8.05 4.17 -7.95
C LEU A 259 -6.61 4.59 -8.23
N HIS A 260 -5.68 4.10 -7.42
CA HIS A 260 -4.25 4.35 -7.57
C HIS A 260 -3.50 3.05 -7.83
N VAL A 261 -2.61 3.06 -8.81
CA VAL A 261 -1.82 1.88 -9.23
C VAL A 261 -0.38 2.08 -8.83
N CYS A 262 0.15 1.15 -8.04
CA CYS A 262 1.52 1.18 -7.52
C CYS A 262 2.23 -0.17 -7.72
N LYS A 263 3.55 -0.17 -7.58
CA LYS A 263 4.40 -1.37 -7.65
C LYS A 263 5.13 -1.62 -6.31
N PRO A 264 5.17 -2.84 -5.79
CA PRO A 264 6.10 -3.26 -4.74
C PRO A 264 7.39 -3.84 -5.31
N HIS A 265 8.41 -3.93 -4.43
CA HIS A 265 9.76 -4.36 -4.74
C HIS A 265 9.94 -5.87 -4.52
N ALA A 266 9.62 -6.73 -5.41
CA ALA A 266 10.04 -8.13 -5.18
C ALA A 266 10.83 -8.76 -6.34
N ASP A 267 10.79 -8.19 -7.51
CA ASP A 267 11.60 -8.64 -8.65
C ASP A 267 11.89 -7.49 -9.61
N ARG A 268 12.95 -7.61 -10.40
CA ARG A 268 13.32 -6.74 -11.52
C ARG A 268 12.25 -6.64 -12.61
N CYS A 269 10.99 -6.70 -12.20
CA CYS A 269 9.86 -6.47 -13.08
C CYS A 269 9.61 -4.97 -13.11
N THR A 270 10.13 -4.30 -14.10
CA THR A 270 10.03 -2.85 -14.30
C THR A 270 8.57 -2.38 -14.22
N LEU A 271 8.33 -1.19 -13.63
CA LEU A 271 7.06 -0.43 -13.73
C LEU A 271 6.47 -0.48 -15.15
N ALA A 272 7.35 -0.46 -16.17
CA ALA A 272 6.99 -0.62 -17.57
C ALA A 272 6.24 -1.92 -17.87
N SER A 273 6.56 -3.04 -17.22
CA SER A 273 5.83 -4.29 -17.43
C SER A 273 4.48 -4.28 -16.70
N HIS A 274 4.41 -3.61 -15.56
CA HIS A 274 3.19 -3.51 -14.75
C HIS A 274 2.17 -2.54 -15.37
N ALA A 275 2.60 -1.32 -15.68
CA ALA A 275 1.76 -0.35 -16.38
C ALA A 275 1.31 -0.87 -17.76
N ARG A 276 2.18 -1.57 -18.51
CA ARG A 276 1.84 -2.24 -19.77
C ARG A 276 0.79 -3.34 -19.57
N ARG A 277 0.90 -4.15 -18.50
CA ARG A 277 -0.07 -5.20 -18.19
C ARG A 277 -1.42 -4.62 -17.77
N LEU A 278 -1.44 -3.52 -17.01
CA LEU A 278 -2.68 -2.87 -16.58
C LEU A 278 -3.39 -2.13 -17.74
N GLN A 279 -2.64 -1.53 -18.67
CA GLN A 279 -3.24 -0.98 -19.91
C GLN A 279 -3.90 -2.07 -20.78
N SER A 280 -3.34 -3.29 -20.81
CA SER A 280 -4.00 -4.40 -21.52
C SER A 280 -5.35 -4.78 -20.90
N LEU A 281 -5.55 -4.52 -19.60
CA LEU A 281 -6.84 -4.73 -18.92
C LEU A 281 -7.91 -3.70 -19.36
N ARG A 282 -7.48 -2.48 -19.78
CA ARG A 282 -8.37 -1.39 -20.23
C ARG A 282 -8.61 -1.40 -21.75
N GLY A 283 -7.67 -1.94 -22.53
CA GLY A 283 -7.69 -1.86 -24.00
C GLY A 283 -8.71 -2.77 -24.71
N ASP A 284 -9.35 -3.69 -24.02
CA ASP A 284 -10.32 -4.65 -24.56
C ASP A 284 -11.78 -4.26 -24.27
N ARG A 285 -12.10 -2.96 -24.27
CA ARG A 285 -13.48 -2.47 -24.19
C ARG A 285 -13.98 -2.03 -25.55
#